data_6a0946b8f17487045de76a54678da97d
#
_entry.id   6a0946b8f17487045de76a54678da97d
#
_cell.length_a   1.000
_cell.length_b   1.000
_cell.length_c   1.000
_cell.angle_alpha   90.00
_cell.angle_beta   90.00
_cell.angle_gamma   90.00
#
_symmetry.space_group_name_H-M   'P 1'
#
loop_
_entity.id
_entity.type
_entity.pdbx_description
1 polymer ?
#
loop_
_entity_poly.entity_id
_entity_poly.type
_entity_poly.pdbx_seq_one_letter_code
_entity_poly.pdbx_strand_id
1 'polypeptide(L)'
;MAPSRNGMILNPHFHKDWQKRVRTWFNQPARKIRRRKARQAKARRIAPRPVSGPLRPVVRCPTIRYHTKVRAGRGFTLEELKAAGINKKVARTIGISVDSRRRNRSTESLQANVQRLKEYRTKLIIFPRKAAKPKKGDSTEEELKMATQLTGPVMPIK
;
A
#
# COMPACT_ATOMS: atom_id res chain seq x y z
N MET A 1 24.24 18.29 23.49
CA MET A 1 23.11 19.18 23.87
C MET A 1 22.34 19.57 22.62
N ALA A 2 21.03 19.50 22.64
CA ALA A 2 20.21 20.03 21.54
C ALA A 2 20.29 21.55 21.53
N PRO A 3 20.46 22.23 20.38
CA PRO A 3 20.46 23.68 20.28
C PRO A 3 19.09 24.23 20.70
N SER A 4 19.09 25.31 21.47
CA SER A 4 17.86 26.06 21.77
C SER A 4 17.33 26.73 20.49
N ARG A 5 16.01 27.01 20.42
CA ARG A 5 15.36 27.59 19.22
C ARG A 5 15.98 28.92 18.76
N ASN A 6 16.49 29.72 19.70
CA ASN A 6 17.13 31.02 19.45
C ASN A 6 18.58 31.01 19.90
N GLY A 7 19.25 29.89 19.92
CA GLY A 7 20.65 29.74 20.28
C GLY A 7 21.59 30.14 19.14
N MET A 8 22.82 30.48 19.48
CA MET A 8 23.87 30.76 18.51
C MET A 8 24.19 29.51 17.66
N ILE A 9 24.29 29.67 16.36
CA ILE A 9 24.76 28.62 15.46
C ILE A 9 26.27 28.46 15.64
N LEU A 10 26.71 27.31 16.12
CA LEU A 10 28.12 26.95 16.25
C LEU A 10 28.69 26.54 14.90
N ASN A 11 29.89 27.03 14.58
CA ASN A 11 30.61 26.72 13.32
C ASN A 11 29.77 26.96 12.04
N PRO A 12 29.33 28.22 11.80
CA PRO A 12 28.61 28.53 10.57
C PRO A 12 29.53 28.39 9.35
N HIS A 13 29.12 27.56 8.37
CA HIS A 13 29.89 27.32 7.15
C HIS A 13 29.37 28.18 5.99
N PHE A 14 29.62 29.48 6.01
CA PHE A 14 29.22 30.45 4.98
C PHE A 14 30.36 30.93 4.08
N HIS A 15 31.50 30.21 4.07
CA HIS A 15 32.67 30.53 3.25
C HIS A 15 32.63 29.96 1.84
N LYS A 16 31.71 29.03 1.59
CA LYS A 16 31.50 28.38 0.29
C LYS A 16 30.35 29.04 -0.46
N ASP A 17 30.16 28.67 -1.74
CA ASP A 17 29.04 29.11 -2.60
C ASP A 17 27.68 28.59 -2.14
N TRP A 18 27.32 28.80 -0.90
CA TRP A 18 26.08 28.29 -0.31
C TRP A 18 24.83 28.86 -0.97
N GLN A 19 24.88 30.12 -1.45
CA GLN A 19 23.75 30.81 -2.09
C GLN A 19 23.26 30.07 -3.35
N LYS A 20 24.15 29.47 -4.13
CA LYS A 20 23.81 28.64 -5.30
C LYS A 20 23.16 27.33 -4.92
N ARG A 21 23.29 26.90 -3.68
CA ARG A 21 22.78 25.64 -3.16
C ARG A 21 21.55 25.77 -2.29
N VAL A 22 21.02 26.97 -2.14
CA VAL A 22 19.80 27.24 -1.37
C VAL A 22 18.60 26.77 -2.16
N ARG A 23 17.76 25.95 -1.51
CA ARG A 23 16.48 25.51 -2.05
C ARG A 23 15.36 26.22 -1.31
N THR A 24 14.73 27.17 -1.96
CA THR A 24 13.60 27.89 -1.39
C THR A 24 12.33 27.02 -1.37
N TRP A 25 11.45 27.26 -0.40
CA TRP A 25 10.19 26.52 -0.23
C TRP A 25 8.95 27.40 -0.44
N PHE A 26 9.08 28.50 -1.16
CA PHE A 26 7.95 29.38 -1.43
C PHE A 26 6.81 28.70 -2.21
N ASN A 27 7.12 27.65 -2.96
CA ASN A 27 6.14 26.86 -3.70
C ASN A 27 5.47 25.76 -2.86
N GLN A 28 5.70 25.70 -1.54
CA GLN A 28 5.14 24.65 -0.66
C GLN A 28 3.60 24.58 -0.73
N PRO A 29 2.85 25.71 -0.61
CA PRO A 29 1.39 25.67 -0.71
C PRO A 29 0.91 25.21 -2.09
N ALA A 30 1.52 25.73 -3.16
CA ALA A 30 1.18 25.33 -4.54
C ALA A 30 1.47 23.85 -4.81
N ARG A 31 2.58 23.31 -4.28
CA ARG A 31 2.95 21.90 -4.36
C ARG A 31 1.95 21.01 -3.61
N LYS A 32 1.46 21.46 -2.46
CA LYS A 32 0.42 20.78 -1.67
C LYS A 32 -0.88 20.64 -2.48
N ILE A 33 -1.32 21.71 -3.11
CA ILE A 33 -2.51 21.74 -3.97
C ILE A 33 -2.34 20.80 -5.17
N ARG A 34 -1.20 20.84 -5.87
CA ARG A 34 -0.91 19.95 -7.00
C ARG A 34 -0.94 18.48 -6.60
N ARG A 35 -0.32 18.13 -5.47
CA ARG A 35 -0.32 16.75 -4.95
C ARG A 35 -1.73 16.28 -4.62
N ARG A 36 -2.56 17.15 -4.01
CA ARG A 36 -3.97 16.85 -3.72
C ARG A 36 -4.75 16.58 -5.01
N LYS A 37 -4.65 17.48 -6.00
CA LYS A 37 -5.30 17.31 -7.31
C LYS A 37 -4.86 16.03 -8.00
N ALA A 38 -3.58 15.70 -7.98
CA ALA A 38 -3.05 14.48 -8.57
C ALA A 38 -3.59 13.21 -7.89
N ARG A 39 -3.69 13.19 -6.55
CA ARG A 39 -4.30 12.08 -5.80
C ARG A 39 -5.76 11.90 -6.14
N GLN A 40 -6.54 12.99 -6.24
CA GLN A 40 -7.96 12.93 -6.61
C GLN A 40 -8.15 12.45 -8.05
N ALA A 41 -7.34 12.93 -8.99
CA ALA A 41 -7.36 12.47 -10.37
C ALA A 41 -7.04 10.98 -10.49
N LYS A 42 -6.03 10.51 -9.74
CA LYS A 42 -5.70 9.09 -9.66
C LYS A 42 -6.88 8.27 -9.13
N ALA A 43 -7.50 8.71 -8.03
CA ALA A 43 -8.64 8.01 -7.44
C ALA A 43 -9.79 7.84 -8.44
N ARG A 44 -10.16 8.89 -9.16
CA ARG A 44 -11.20 8.84 -10.20
C ARG A 44 -10.85 7.88 -11.33
N ARG A 45 -9.59 7.90 -11.79
CA ARG A 45 -9.13 7.05 -12.90
C ARG A 45 -9.17 5.57 -12.58
N ILE A 46 -8.85 5.18 -11.34
CA ILE A 46 -8.78 3.78 -10.93
C ILE A 46 -10.06 3.27 -10.27
N ALA A 47 -11.09 4.13 -10.08
CA ALA A 47 -12.36 3.70 -9.51
C ALA A 47 -12.91 2.47 -10.28
N PRO A 48 -13.51 1.50 -9.59
CA PRO A 48 -13.81 1.39 -8.16
C PRO A 48 -12.70 0.75 -7.30
N ARG A 49 -11.49 0.60 -7.83
CA ARG A 49 -10.36 0.00 -7.10
C ARG A 49 -9.95 0.84 -5.90
N PRO A 50 -9.42 0.24 -4.82
CA PRO A 50 -8.94 0.98 -3.67
C PRO A 50 -7.85 2.00 -4.04
N VAL A 51 -7.95 3.21 -3.51
CA VAL A 51 -6.99 4.30 -3.79
C VAL A 51 -5.59 3.99 -3.25
N SER A 52 -5.52 3.28 -2.12
CA SER A 52 -4.27 2.90 -1.45
C SER A 52 -3.47 1.82 -2.18
N GLY A 53 -4.04 1.21 -3.22
CA GLY A 53 -3.39 0.15 -3.99
C GLY A 53 -3.71 -1.26 -3.52
N PRO A 54 -2.88 -2.26 -3.92
CA PRO A 54 -3.16 -3.66 -3.66
C PRO A 54 -3.02 -4.04 -2.19
N LEU A 55 -3.62 -5.17 -1.83
CA LEU A 55 -3.49 -5.78 -0.50
C LEU A 55 -2.01 -6.11 -0.19
N ARG A 56 -1.57 -5.78 1.01
CA ARG A 56 -0.22 -6.05 1.52
C ARG A 56 -0.25 -7.11 2.62
N PRO A 57 0.80 -7.95 2.72
CA PRO A 57 0.91 -8.92 3.79
C PRO A 57 1.27 -8.28 5.13
N VAL A 58 1.03 -9.03 6.20
CA VAL A 58 1.49 -8.70 7.53
C VAL A 58 2.91 -9.23 7.71
N VAL A 59 3.85 -8.36 8.03
CA VAL A 59 5.25 -8.72 8.25
C VAL A 59 5.79 -8.06 9.52
N ARG A 60 6.79 -8.68 10.14
CA ARG A 60 7.54 -8.09 11.26
C ARG A 60 8.71 -7.28 10.73
N CYS A 61 9.03 -6.19 11.43
CA CYS A 61 10.22 -5.41 11.13
C CYS A 61 11.48 -6.23 11.41
N PRO A 62 12.56 -6.07 10.61
CA PRO A 62 13.86 -6.62 10.93
C PRO A 62 14.51 -5.83 12.08
N THR A 63 15.62 -6.30 12.61
CA THR A 63 16.44 -5.73 13.68
C THR A 63 15.87 -5.93 15.09
N ILE A 64 16.76 -5.98 16.06
CA ILE A 64 16.43 -6.16 17.48
C ILE A 64 15.56 -5.00 18.00
N ARG A 65 15.80 -3.79 17.53
CA ARG A 65 15.05 -2.60 17.95
C ARG A 65 13.58 -2.64 17.55
N TYR A 66 13.25 -3.21 16.37
CA TYR A 66 11.93 -3.13 15.76
C TYR A 66 11.23 -4.47 15.56
N HIS A 67 11.83 -5.61 15.90
CA HIS A 67 11.28 -6.95 15.66
C HIS A 67 9.93 -7.21 16.34
N THR A 68 9.58 -6.46 17.37
CA THR A 68 8.28 -6.53 18.05
C THR A 68 7.16 -5.85 17.28
N LYS A 69 7.49 -4.93 16.34
CA LYS A 69 6.51 -4.17 15.58
C LYS A 69 6.11 -4.92 14.31
N VAL A 70 4.82 -4.83 14.00
CA VAL A 70 4.20 -5.38 12.81
C VAL A 70 3.88 -4.25 11.83
N ARG A 71 4.05 -4.50 10.54
CA ARG A 71 3.75 -3.54 9.48
C ARG A 71 3.30 -4.23 8.21
N ALA A 72 2.83 -3.45 7.23
CA ALA A 72 2.58 -3.95 5.89
C ALA A 72 3.90 -4.26 5.16
N GLY A 73 3.95 -5.39 4.48
CA GLY A 73 5.07 -5.81 3.65
C GLY A 73 4.91 -5.40 2.18
N ARG A 74 5.90 -5.72 1.35
CA ARG A 74 5.88 -5.45 -0.09
C ARG A 74 4.85 -6.31 -0.83
N GLY A 75 4.78 -7.60 -0.55
CA GLY A 75 3.89 -8.53 -1.23
C GLY A 75 3.89 -9.90 -0.58
N PHE A 76 2.88 -10.70 -0.92
CA PHE A 76 2.72 -12.08 -0.45
C PHE A 76 3.74 -13.00 -1.10
N THR A 77 4.19 -14.01 -0.38
CA THR A 77 5.10 -15.03 -0.90
C THR A 77 4.36 -15.96 -1.87
N LEU A 78 5.12 -16.67 -2.71
CA LEU A 78 4.55 -17.70 -3.58
C LEU A 78 3.93 -18.86 -2.79
N GLU A 79 4.50 -19.18 -1.63
CA GLU A 79 4.00 -20.22 -0.71
C GLU A 79 2.66 -19.82 -0.10
N GLU A 80 2.54 -18.57 0.37
CA GLU A 80 1.28 -18.02 0.90
C GLU A 80 0.17 -18.05 -0.15
N LEU A 81 0.47 -17.65 -1.39
CA LEU A 81 -0.47 -17.68 -2.49
C LEU A 81 -0.88 -19.11 -2.86
N LYS A 82 0.08 -20.04 -2.91
CA LYS A 82 -0.19 -21.47 -3.18
C LYS A 82 -1.10 -22.06 -2.12
N ALA A 83 -0.80 -21.83 -0.84
CA ALA A 83 -1.62 -22.29 0.27
C ALA A 83 -3.04 -21.69 0.30
N ALA A 84 -3.20 -20.45 -0.19
CA ALA A 84 -4.50 -19.82 -0.37
C ALA A 84 -5.24 -20.23 -1.65
N GLY A 85 -4.62 -21.07 -2.52
CA GLY A 85 -5.21 -21.49 -3.79
C GLY A 85 -5.31 -20.37 -4.84
N ILE A 86 -4.36 -19.43 -4.84
CA ILE A 86 -4.35 -18.27 -5.75
C ILE A 86 -3.12 -18.34 -6.66
N ASN A 87 -3.34 -18.30 -7.97
CA ASN A 87 -2.23 -18.22 -8.93
C ASN A 87 -1.59 -16.83 -8.88
N LYS A 88 -0.25 -16.74 -8.92
CA LYS A 88 0.53 -15.50 -8.87
C LYS A 88 0.16 -14.46 -9.93
N LYS A 89 -0.23 -14.91 -11.14
CA LYS A 89 -0.66 -14.01 -12.22
C LYS A 89 -2.04 -13.45 -11.94
N VAL A 90 -2.97 -14.31 -11.48
CA VAL A 90 -4.32 -13.90 -11.09
C VAL A 90 -4.29 -12.96 -9.89
N ALA A 91 -3.45 -13.23 -8.88
CA ALA A 91 -3.30 -12.38 -7.70
C ALA A 91 -3.04 -10.92 -8.07
N ARG A 92 -2.14 -10.67 -9.01
CA ARG A 92 -1.82 -9.31 -9.48
C ARG A 92 -3.00 -8.62 -10.16
N THR A 93 -3.88 -9.36 -10.80
CA THR A 93 -5.07 -8.80 -11.48
C THR A 93 -6.21 -8.47 -10.53
N ILE A 94 -6.29 -9.16 -9.39
CA ILE A 94 -7.36 -8.96 -8.39
C ILE A 94 -6.96 -8.04 -7.23
N GLY A 95 -5.83 -7.38 -7.32
CA GLY A 95 -5.39 -6.41 -6.32
C GLY A 95 -4.63 -7.01 -5.14
N ILE A 96 -3.90 -8.09 -5.35
CA ILE A 96 -2.99 -8.70 -4.37
C ILE A 96 -1.54 -8.45 -4.80
N SER A 97 -0.73 -7.87 -3.92
CA SER A 97 0.69 -7.67 -4.17
C SER A 97 1.47 -8.98 -4.02
N VAL A 98 2.44 -9.21 -4.87
CA VAL A 98 3.26 -10.45 -4.89
C VAL A 98 4.73 -10.10 -4.78
N ASP A 99 5.44 -10.75 -3.86
CA ASP A 99 6.89 -10.67 -3.69
C ASP A 99 7.50 -12.07 -3.76
N SER A 100 8.13 -12.38 -4.88
CA SER A 100 8.76 -13.68 -5.10
C SER A 100 10.08 -13.88 -4.34
N ARG A 101 10.66 -12.80 -3.79
CA ARG A 101 11.93 -12.84 -3.09
C ARG A 101 11.79 -13.16 -1.60
N ARG A 102 10.63 -12.84 -1.01
CA ARG A 102 10.37 -13.11 0.41
C ARG A 102 10.12 -14.61 0.62
N ARG A 103 10.61 -15.11 1.73
CA ARG A 103 10.44 -16.51 2.18
C ARG A 103 9.75 -16.55 3.53
N ASN A 104 8.95 -17.58 3.77
CA ASN A 104 8.36 -17.83 5.07
C ASN A 104 9.32 -18.66 5.93
N ARG A 105 9.75 -18.12 7.06
CA ARG A 105 10.63 -18.82 8.02
C ARG A 105 9.85 -19.44 9.17
N SER A 106 8.63 -18.98 9.44
CA SER A 106 7.75 -19.51 10.47
C SER A 106 6.39 -19.90 9.88
N THR A 107 5.78 -20.91 10.49
CA THR A 107 4.44 -21.38 10.10
C THR A 107 3.37 -20.38 10.54
N GLU A 108 3.55 -19.66 11.64
CA GLU A 108 2.62 -18.66 12.15
C GLU A 108 2.46 -17.51 11.14
N SER A 109 3.54 -17.00 10.59
CA SER A 109 3.50 -15.93 9.59
C SER A 109 2.84 -16.39 8.29
N LEU A 110 3.11 -17.62 7.87
CA LEU A 110 2.46 -18.23 6.72
C LEU A 110 0.94 -18.30 6.91
N GLN A 111 0.49 -18.86 8.04
CA GLN A 111 -0.92 -19.02 8.36
C GLN A 111 -1.66 -17.69 8.47
N ALA A 112 -1.06 -16.70 9.13
CA ALA A 112 -1.64 -15.37 9.27
C ALA A 112 -1.89 -14.71 7.89
N ASN A 113 -0.93 -14.78 6.98
CA ASN A 113 -1.07 -14.23 5.65
C ASN A 113 -1.99 -15.04 4.75
N VAL A 114 -2.02 -16.36 4.88
CA VAL A 114 -2.99 -17.21 4.17
C VAL A 114 -4.42 -16.88 4.61
N GLN A 115 -4.65 -16.73 5.90
CA GLN A 115 -5.96 -16.31 6.43
C GLN A 115 -6.36 -14.94 5.92
N ARG A 116 -5.43 -13.99 5.88
CA ARG A 116 -5.64 -12.66 5.32
C ARG A 116 -6.04 -12.71 3.84
N LEU A 117 -5.41 -13.56 3.04
CA LEU A 117 -5.75 -13.76 1.63
C LEU A 117 -7.16 -14.37 1.46
N LYS A 118 -7.51 -15.36 2.28
CA LYS A 118 -8.83 -15.97 2.26
C LYS A 118 -9.92 -14.96 2.62
N GLU A 119 -9.71 -14.17 3.67
CA GLU A 119 -10.62 -13.10 4.07
C GLU A 119 -10.77 -12.03 2.97
N TYR A 120 -9.69 -11.64 2.32
CA TYR A 120 -9.75 -10.71 1.19
C TYR A 120 -10.62 -11.25 0.05
N ARG A 121 -10.48 -12.53 -0.29
CA ARG A 121 -11.29 -13.15 -1.35
C ARG A 121 -12.79 -13.16 -1.04
N THR A 122 -13.17 -13.32 0.23
CA THR A 122 -14.60 -13.28 0.61
C THR A 122 -15.20 -11.88 0.51
N LYS A 123 -14.37 -10.85 0.62
CA LYS A 123 -14.80 -9.44 0.54
C LYS A 123 -14.60 -8.83 -0.85
N LEU A 124 -14.03 -9.56 -1.79
CA LEU A 124 -13.70 -9.07 -3.12
C LEU A 124 -14.93 -9.01 -4.01
N ILE A 125 -15.21 -7.85 -4.60
CA ILE A 125 -16.24 -7.65 -5.62
C ILE A 125 -15.56 -7.64 -6.98
N ILE A 126 -15.90 -8.61 -7.84
CA ILE A 126 -15.32 -8.76 -9.17
C ILE A 126 -16.31 -8.24 -10.20
N PHE A 127 -15.92 -7.18 -10.89
CA PHE A 127 -16.73 -6.61 -11.97
C PHE A 127 -16.58 -7.44 -13.25
N PRO A 128 -17.68 -7.78 -13.94
CA PRO A 128 -17.60 -8.48 -15.20
C PRO A 128 -16.94 -7.60 -16.28
N ARG A 129 -16.09 -8.17 -17.12
CA ARG A 129 -15.47 -7.43 -18.25
C ARG A 129 -16.49 -7.00 -19.30
N LYS A 130 -17.51 -7.80 -19.51
CA LYS A 130 -18.65 -7.50 -20.38
C LYS A 130 -19.93 -7.64 -19.55
N ALA A 131 -20.65 -6.55 -19.38
CA ALA A 131 -21.89 -6.52 -18.60
C ALA A 131 -22.94 -7.52 -19.11
N ALA A 132 -23.02 -7.70 -20.44
CA ALA A 132 -23.97 -8.61 -21.08
C ALA A 132 -23.62 -10.13 -20.92
N LYS A 133 -22.39 -10.48 -20.54
CA LYS A 133 -21.96 -11.87 -20.41
C LYS A 133 -21.08 -12.04 -19.16
N PRO A 134 -21.66 -12.06 -17.96
CA PRO A 134 -20.89 -12.36 -16.74
C PRO A 134 -20.33 -13.78 -16.81
N LYS A 135 -19.11 -13.98 -16.31
CA LYS A 135 -18.46 -15.28 -16.21
C LYS A 135 -18.70 -15.88 -14.83
N LYS A 136 -18.51 -17.20 -14.73
CA LYS A 136 -18.51 -17.89 -13.44
C LYS A 136 -17.44 -17.30 -12.53
N GLY A 137 -17.83 -16.81 -11.36
CA GLY A 137 -16.94 -16.13 -10.39
C GLY A 137 -17.07 -14.61 -10.36
N ASP A 138 -17.83 -13.99 -11.28
CA ASP A 138 -18.14 -12.56 -11.21
C ASP A 138 -19.20 -12.30 -10.14
N SER A 139 -19.15 -11.11 -9.52
CA SER A 139 -20.10 -10.70 -8.49
C SER A 139 -21.50 -10.42 -9.06
N THR A 140 -22.51 -10.54 -8.21
CA THR A 140 -23.91 -10.27 -8.55
C THR A 140 -24.17 -8.77 -8.78
N GLU A 141 -25.25 -8.43 -9.45
CA GLU A 141 -25.63 -7.02 -9.67
C GLU A 141 -25.85 -6.24 -8.38
N GLU A 142 -26.36 -6.91 -7.35
CA GLU A 142 -26.58 -6.30 -6.03
C GLU A 142 -25.25 -5.91 -5.38
N GLU A 143 -24.27 -6.82 -5.41
CA GLU A 143 -22.90 -6.56 -4.92
C GLU A 143 -22.21 -5.45 -5.72
N LEU A 144 -22.40 -5.40 -7.04
CA LEU A 144 -21.86 -4.36 -7.89
C LEU A 144 -22.43 -2.97 -7.57
N LYS A 145 -23.72 -2.88 -7.25
CA LYS A 145 -24.37 -1.63 -6.84
C LYS A 145 -23.89 -1.15 -5.47
N MET A 146 -23.54 -2.08 -4.58
CA MET A 146 -23.01 -1.76 -3.24
C MET A 146 -21.52 -1.44 -3.25
N ALA A 147 -20.82 -1.62 -4.37
CA ALA A 147 -19.39 -1.38 -4.48
C ALA A 147 -19.05 0.11 -4.27
N THR A 148 -18.18 0.38 -3.31
CA THR A 148 -17.65 1.72 -3.02
C THR A 148 -16.13 1.71 -3.07
N GLN A 149 -15.55 2.80 -3.53
CA GLN A 149 -14.09 2.92 -3.55
C GLN A 149 -13.56 3.17 -2.13
N LEU A 150 -12.67 2.29 -1.65
CA LEU A 150 -12.00 2.46 -0.38
C LEU A 150 -10.93 3.58 -0.48
N THR A 151 -10.98 4.52 0.44
CA THR A 151 -10.01 5.63 0.52
C THR A 151 -8.84 5.35 1.45
N GLY A 152 -9.05 4.49 2.44
CA GLY A 152 -8.04 4.06 3.39
C GLY A 152 -7.30 2.78 2.99
N PRO A 153 -6.41 2.26 3.84
CA PRO A 153 -5.72 1.00 3.60
C PRO A 153 -6.70 -0.17 3.47
N VAL A 154 -6.41 -1.09 2.56
CA VAL A 154 -7.19 -2.32 2.43
C VAL A 154 -6.84 -3.25 3.58
N MET A 155 -7.83 -3.62 4.41
CA MET A 155 -7.66 -4.47 5.58
C MET A 155 -6.49 -3.98 6.46
N PRO A 156 -6.66 -2.88 7.22
CA PRO A 156 -5.60 -2.26 8.01
C PRO A 156 -4.92 -3.24 8.96
N ILE A 157 -3.62 -3.12 9.11
CA ILE A 157 -2.81 -3.89 10.06
C ILE A 157 -2.73 -3.08 11.35
N LYS A 158 -3.18 -3.66 12.44
CA LYS A 158 -3.13 -3.09 13.79
C LYS A 158 -1.91 -3.58 14.55
#